data_06a677304ac48c7022dac533e1cbbb80
#
_entry.id   06a677304ac48c7022dac533e1cbbb80
#
_cell.length_a   1.000
_cell.length_b   1.000
_cell.length_c   1.000
_cell.angle_alpha   90.00
_cell.angle_beta   90.00
_cell.angle_gamma   90.00
#
_symmetry.space_group_name_H-M   'P 1'
#
loop_
_entity.id
_entity.type
_entity.pdbx_description
1 polymer ?
#
loop_
_entity_poly.entity_id
_entity_poly.type
_entity_poly.pdbx_seq_one_letter_code
_entity_poly.pdbx_strand_id
1 'polypeptide(L)'
;MEKKTYTFEEAQNATLEYFGGDALAARVWANKYAMKDSLGNIYEETPRDMHWRIANEIARVEAKYPNALSAQQLFDLLDHFKYIVPQGSPMTGIGNNYQIASLSNCFVIGMDGNADSYGAIIRVDEEQVQLMKRRGGVGHDLSELRPTGTPVLNSALTSTGIVPFMER
;
A
#
# COMPACT_ATOMS: atom_id res chain seq x y z
N MET A 1 27.30 -11.85 -1.40
CA MET A 1 27.25 -11.56 0.05
C MET A 1 25.82 -11.81 0.52
N GLU A 2 25.66 -12.65 1.53
CA GLU A 2 24.37 -12.84 2.19
C GLU A 2 23.95 -11.51 2.84
N LYS A 3 22.74 -11.04 2.58
CA LYS A 3 22.25 -9.82 3.21
C LYS A 3 21.91 -10.13 4.67
N LYS A 4 22.33 -9.26 5.59
CA LYS A 4 21.99 -9.37 7.02
C LYS A 4 20.49 -9.35 7.20
N THR A 5 19.98 -10.23 8.04
CA THR A 5 18.58 -10.28 8.44
C THR A 5 18.44 -10.05 9.94
N TYR A 6 17.28 -9.59 10.35
CA TYR A 6 16.93 -9.27 11.73
C TYR A 6 15.70 -10.04 12.16
N THR A 7 15.63 -10.41 13.41
CA THR A 7 14.39 -10.88 14.03
C THR A 7 13.43 -9.71 14.22
N PHE A 8 12.15 -10.02 14.43
CA PHE A 8 11.17 -8.98 14.74
C PHE A 8 11.52 -8.20 16.02
N GLU A 9 12.02 -8.90 17.04
CA GLU A 9 12.40 -8.30 18.32
C GLU A 9 13.61 -7.37 18.16
N GLU A 10 14.64 -7.78 17.42
CA GLU A 10 15.80 -6.94 17.14
C GLU A 10 15.40 -5.66 16.42
N ALA A 11 14.62 -5.77 15.33
CA ALA A 11 14.15 -4.61 14.57
C ALA A 11 13.24 -3.71 15.41
N GLN A 12 12.35 -4.27 16.23
CA GLN A 12 11.49 -3.50 17.12
C GLN A 12 12.27 -2.74 18.19
N ASN A 13 13.25 -3.37 18.82
CA ASN A 13 14.08 -2.74 19.87
C ASN A 13 14.95 -1.62 19.31
N ALA A 14 15.62 -1.84 18.18
CA ALA A 14 16.40 -0.79 17.50
C ALA A 14 15.50 0.39 17.05
N THR A 15 14.31 0.09 16.58
CA THR A 15 13.34 1.10 16.14
C THR A 15 12.73 1.88 17.33
N LEU A 16 12.65 1.27 18.51
CA LEU A 16 12.20 1.96 19.73
C LEU A 16 13.10 3.15 20.07
N GLU A 17 14.42 2.98 19.94
CA GLU A 17 15.38 4.07 20.12
C GLU A 17 15.19 5.15 19.05
N TYR A 18 15.03 4.76 17.79
CA TYR A 18 14.80 5.68 16.66
C TYR A 18 13.57 6.58 16.89
N PHE A 19 12.51 6.07 17.48
CA PHE A 19 11.27 6.81 17.81
C PHE A 19 11.26 7.41 19.23
N GLY A 20 12.42 7.49 19.91
CA GLY A 20 12.51 8.12 21.23
C GLY A 20 11.67 7.43 22.31
N GLY A 21 11.48 6.13 22.20
CA GLY A 21 10.75 5.33 23.19
C GLY A 21 9.27 5.06 22.83
N ASP A 22 8.77 5.49 21.67
CA ASP A 22 7.40 5.16 21.23
C ASP A 22 7.31 3.69 20.79
N ALA A 23 6.84 2.86 21.70
CA ALA A 23 6.69 1.42 21.50
C ALA A 23 5.63 1.07 20.44
N LEU A 24 4.59 1.89 20.29
CA LEU A 24 3.56 1.67 19.27
C LEU A 24 4.12 1.93 17.87
N ALA A 25 4.79 3.05 17.68
CA ALA A 25 5.42 3.41 16.42
C ALA A 25 6.46 2.35 16.01
N ALA A 26 7.32 1.92 16.95
CA ALA A 26 8.33 0.89 16.71
C ALA A 26 7.71 -0.44 16.26
N ARG A 27 6.70 -0.91 16.96
CA ARG A 27 5.99 -2.15 16.65
C ARG A 27 5.29 -2.08 15.30
N VAL A 28 4.61 -0.96 15.01
CA VAL A 28 3.88 -0.76 13.75
C VAL A 28 4.85 -0.75 12.59
N TRP A 29 5.99 -0.04 12.71
CA TRP A 29 6.99 0.00 11.66
C TRP A 29 7.59 -1.38 11.39
N ALA A 30 8.09 -2.07 12.40
CA ALA A 30 8.69 -3.39 12.26
C ALA A 30 7.71 -4.42 11.67
N ASN A 31 6.41 -4.32 12.04
CA ASN A 31 5.39 -5.23 11.52
C ASN A 31 4.97 -4.92 10.08
N LYS A 32 4.74 -3.64 9.75
CA LYS A 32 4.06 -3.26 8.50
C LYS A 32 5.01 -2.74 7.42
N TYR A 33 6.11 -2.07 7.77
CA TYR A 33 6.87 -1.25 6.83
C TYR A 33 8.30 -1.72 6.58
N ALA A 34 8.93 -2.39 7.55
CA ALA A 34 10.26 -2.97 7.36
C ALA A 34 10.26 -3.92 6.15
N MET A 35 11.29 -3.84 5.32
CA MET A 35 11.44 -4.68 4.14
C MET A 35 11.56 -6.15 4.52
N LYS A 36 10.71 -6.98 3.94
CA LYS A 36 10.65 -8.43 4.19
C LYS A 36 10.61 -9.20 2.87
N ASP A 37 11.11 -10.42 2.92
CA ASP A 37 10.88 -11.40 1.87
C ASP A 37 9.57 -12.18 2.09
N SER A 38 9.31 -13.15 1.21
CA SER A 38 8.14 -14.03 1.29
C SER A 38 8.17 -15.01 2.47
N LEU A 39 9.32 -15.21 3.12
CA LEU A 39 9.50 -16.06 4.29
C LEU A 39 9.38 -15.27 5.60
N GLY A 40 9.27 -13.94 5.51
CA GLY A 40 9.15 -13.06 6.67
C GLY A 40 10.48 -12.57 7.25
N ASN A 41 11.61 -12.87 6.60
CA ASN A 41 12.91 -12.34 7.02
C ASN A 41 12.95 -10.82 6.85
N ILE A 42 13.35 -10.10 7.89
CA ILE A 42 13.45 -8.65 7.91
C ILE A 42 14.87 -8.24 7.48
N TYR A 43 14.99 -7.30 6.55
CA TYR A 43 16.25 -6.83 5.99
C TYR A 43 16.61 -5.39 6.40
N GLU A 44 15.79 -4.75 7.20
CA GLU A 44 15.96 -3.39 7.69
C GLU A 44 15.88 -3.40 9.22
N GLU A 45 16.85 -2.81 9.89
CA GLU A 45 16.90 -2.74 11.34
C GLU A 45 16.01 -1.62 11.89
N THR A 46 16.03 -0.48 11.18
CA THR A 46 15.33 0.74 11.60
C THR A 46 14.68 1.46 10.42
N PRO A 47 13.79 2.44 10.66
CA PRO A 47 13.27 3.34 9.61
C PRO A 47 14.38 4.05 8.82
N ARG A 48 15.56 4.21 9.39
CA ARG A 48 16.70 4.81 8.71
C ARG A 48 17.15 3.99 7.50
N ASP A 49 17.16 2.66 7.61
CA ASP A 49 17.50 1.75 6.51
C ASP A 49 16.46 1.84 5.40
N MET A 50 15.19 1.91 5.78
CA MET A 50 14.06 2.14 4.85
C MET A 50 14.23 3.46 4.09
N HIS A 51 14.55 4.54 4.79
CA HIS A 51 14.77 5.85 4.17
C HIS A 51 15.96 5.84 3.21
N TRP A 52 17.05 5.15 3.55
CA TRP A 52 18.18 4.95 2.64
C TRP A 52 17.80 4.14 1.40
N ARG A 53 17.01 3.08 1.54
CA ARG A 53 16.53 2.30 0.41
C ARG A 53 15.70 3.17 -0.54
N ILE A 54 14.76 3.93 0.00
CA ILE A 54 13.92 4.84 -0.78
C ILE A 54 14.76 5.91 -1.46
N ALA A 55 15.66 6.57 -0.74
CA ALA A 55 16.53 7.62 -1.25
C ALA A 55 17.43 7.12 -2.39
N ASN A 56 18.03 5.94 -2.24
CA ASN A 56 18.87 5.33 -3.27
C ASN A 56 18.08 5.00 -4.54
N GLU A 57 16.86 4.46 -4.39
CA GLU A 57 16.04 4.10 -5.54
C GLU A 57 15.52 5.34 -6.29
N ILE A 58 15.14 6.38 -5.57
CA ILE A 58 14.77 7.66 -6.19
C ILE A 58 15.97 8.29 -6.88
N ALA A 59 17.15 8.33 -6.23
CA ALA A 59 18.38 8.87 -6.82
C ALA A 59 18.77 8.14 -8.12
N ARG A 60 18.55 6.82 -8.18
CA ARG A 60 18.78 6.04 -9.40
C ARG A 60 17.90 6.52 -10.57
N VAL A 61 16.68 6.95 -10.29
CA VAL A 61 15.77 7.51 -11.31
C VAL A 61 16.14 8.96 -11.61
N GLU A 62 16.41 9.76 -10.58
CA GLU A 62 16.84 11.16 -10.67
C GLU A 62 18.07 11.34 -11.58
N ALA A 63 19.02 10.41 -11.54
CA ALA A 63 20.23 10.46 -12.36
C ALA A 63 19.97 10.57 -13.87
N LYS A 64 18.73 10.40 -14.34
CA LYS A 64 18.32 10.58 -15.74
C LYS A 64 17.98 12.04 -16.10
N TYR A 65 17.89 12.91 -15.10
CA TYR A 65 17.46 14.29 -15.27
C TYR A 65 18.59 15.28 -14.98
N PRO A 66 18.61 16.48 -15.61
CA PRO A 66 19.54 17.53 -15.25
C PRO A 66 19.24 18.03 -13.82
N ASN A 67 20.30 18.34 -13.08
CA ASN A 67 20.22 18.79 -11.68
C ASN A 67 19.61 17.76 -10.72
N ALA A 68 19.91 16.48 -10.94
CA ALA A 68 19.45 15.38 -10.12
C ALA A 68 19.81 15.56 -8.65
N LEU A 69 18.87 15.25 -7.76
CA LEU A 69 19.14 15.16 -6.32
C LEU A 69 19.97 13.91 -6.02
N SER A 70 20.97 14.08 -5.16
CA SER A 70 21.76 12.95 -4.67
C SER A 70 20.96 12.09 -3.66
N ALA A 71 21.36 10.85 -3.47
CA ALA A 71 20.77 9.97 -2.45
C ALA A 71 20.85 10.58 -1.04
N GLN A 72 21.96 11.30 -0.73
CA GLN A 72 22.10 11.98 0.56
C GLN A 72 21.07 13.10 0.74
N GLN A 73 20.88 13.95 -0.27
CA GLN A 73 19.86 15.01 -0.21
C GLN A 73 18.45 14.44 -0.04
N LEU A 74 18.13 13.37 -0.76
CA LEU A 74 16.84 12.67 -0.64
C LEU A 74 16.67 12.03 0.74
N PHE A 75 17.73 11.41 1.27
CA PHE A 75 17.73 10.85 2.62
C PHE A 75 17.47 11.92 3.68
N ASP A 76 18.15 13.08 3.59
CA ASP A 76 17.99 14.20 4.54
C ASP A 76 16.56 14.77 4.56
N LEU A 77 15.82 14.64 3.46
CA LEU A 77 14.41 15.01 3.37
C LEU A 77 13.48 13.99 4.06
N LEU A 78 13.88 12.71 4.06
CA LEU A 78 13.09 11.59 4.56
C LEU A 78 13.39 11.27 6.04
N ASP A 79 14.66 11.37 6.45
CA ASP A 79 15.10 10.89 7.78
C ASP A 79 14.33 11.54 8.91
N HIS A 80 13.97 10.75 9.90
CA HIS A 80 13.06 11.09 10.99
C HIS A 80 11.69 11.62 10.52
N PHE A 81 11.27 11.30 9.26
CA PHE A 81 10.01 11.81 8.67
C PHE A 81 9.89 13.34 8.70
N LYS A 82 11.03 14.03 8.55
CA LYS A 82 11.13 15.46 8.86
C LYS A 82 10.42 16.35 7.85
N TYR A 83 10.62 16.10 6.56
CA TYR A 83 10.04 16.93 5.49
C TYR A 83 9.12 16.11 4.57
N ILE A 84 9.45 14.84 4.34
CA ILE A 84 8.68 13.93 3.51
C ILE A 84 8.28 12.73 4.35
N VAL A 85 6.96 12.51 4.46
CA VAL A 85 6.36 11.33 5.08
C VAL A 85 5.69 10.51 3.97
N PRO A 86 6.34 9.47 3.45
CA PRO A 86 5.73 8.64 2.42
C PRO A 86 4.51 7.90 2.98
N GLN A 87 3.56 7.60 2.13
CA GLN A 87 2.48 6.69 2.48
C GLN A 87 2.96 5.23 2.56
N GLY A 88 2.14 4.35 3.13
CA GLY A 88 2.54 2.98 3.44
C GLY A 88 3.01 2.15 2.26
N SER A 89 2.38 2.28 1.09
CA SER A 89 2.79 1.54 -0.11
C SER A 89 4.14 2.01 -0.67
N PRO A 90 4.41 3.32 -0.84
CA PRO A 90 5.75 3.82 -1.11
C PRO A 90 6.80 3.39 -0.08
N MET A 91 6.50 3.46 1.23
CA MET A 91 7.42 3.02 2.28
C MET A 91 7.85 1.56 2.11
N THR A 92 6.93 0.68 1.74
CA THR A 92 7.23 -0.74 1.59
C THR A 92 7.70 -1.13 0.19
N GLY A 93 7.27 -0.41 -0.85
CA GLY A 93 7.43 -0.81 -2.24
C GLY A 93 8.64 -0.21 -2.95
N ILE A 94 9.00 1.05 -2.67
CA ILE A 94 10.12 1.69 -3.36
C ILE A 94 11.43 0.98 -3.02
N GLY A 95 12.11 0.48 -4.05
CA GLY A 95 13.38 -0.25 -3.90
C GLY A 95 13.27 -1.65 -3.26
N ASN A 96 12.05 -2.16 -3.03
CA ASN A 96 11.83 -3.51 -2.54
C ASN A 96 11.74 -4.49 -3.71
N ASN A 97 12.70 -5.41 -3.79
CA ASN A 97 12.77 -6.44 -4.83
C ASN A 97 12.18 -7.80 -4.40
N TYR A 98 11.70 -7.92 -3.17
CA TYR A 98 11.15 -9.17 -2.63
C TYR A 98 9.63 -9.27 -2.79
N GLN A 99 8.93 -8.14 -2.85
CA GLN A 99 7.48 -8.09 -2.90
C GLN A 99 7.00 -7.15 -4.01
N ILE A 100 5.98 -7.57 -4.73
CA ILE A 100 5.28 -6.71 -5.69
C ILE A 100 4.23 -5.91 -4.92
N ALA A 101 4.39 -4.59 -4.88
CA ALA A 101 3.46 -3.68 -4.26
C ALA A 101 3.09 -2.53 -5.21
N SER A 102 1.91 -1.96 -5.03
CA SER A 102 1.57 -0.68 -5.63
C SER A 102 2.40 0.43 -4.98
N LEU A 103 2.71 1.48 -5.73
CA LEU A 103 3.30 2.71 -5.19
C LEU A 103 2.23 3.76 -4.86
N SER A 104 0.95 3.44 -5.11
CA SER A 104 -0.21 4.23 -4.68
C SER A 104 -0.95 3.51 -3.57
N ASN A 105 -1.44 4.26 -2.58
CA ASN A 105 -2.15 3.70 -1.43
C ASN A 105 -3.64 3.58 -1.64
N CYS A 106 -4.24 4.51 -2.39
CA CYS A 106 -5.68 4.61 -2.51
C CYS A 106 -6.10 4.70 -3.96
N PHE A 107 -7.15 3.96 -4.29
CA PHE A 107 -7.77 3.90 -5.60
C PHE A 107 -9.27 4.08 -5.45
N VAL A 108 -9.88 4.83 -6.37
CA VAL A 108 -11.32 4.83 -6.54
C VAL A 108 -11.61 4.04 -7.81
N ILE A 109 -12.44 3.02 -7.68
CA ILE A 109 -12.93 2.21 -8.81
C ILE A 109 -14.43 2.35 -8.90
N GLY A 110 -14.96 2.33 -10.11
CA GLY A 110 -16.36 2.46 -10.39
C GLY A 110 -16.83 1.42 -11.38
N MET A 111 -18.10 1.46 -11.69
CA MET A 111 -18.71 0.58 -12.66
C MET A 111 -18.80 1.29 -14.00
N ASP A 112 -17.92 0.93 -14.94
CA ASP A 112 -17.94 1.49 -16.28
C ASP A 112 -19.04 0.87 -17.14
N GLY A 113 -19.68 1.68 -17.97
CA GLY A 113 -20.65 1.24 -18.98
C GLY A 113 -21.98 0.78 -18.39
N ASN A 114 -22.30 -0.50 -18.48
CA ASN A 114 -23.55 -1.08 -17.99
C ASN A 114 -23.46 -1.36 -16.48
N ALA A 115 -23.27 -0.32 -15.70
CA ALA A 115 -22.91 -0.34 -14.28
C ALA A 115 -23.91 -1.11 -13.42
N ASP A 116 -25.21 -0.97 -13.70
CA ASP A 116 -26.28 -1.62 -12.97
C ASP A 116 -26.53 -3.06 -13.46
N SER A 117 -25.48 -3.89 -13.36
CA SER A 117 -25.52 -5.31 -13.74
C SER A 117 -24.63 -6.17 -12.84
N TYR A 118 -25.00 -7.46 -12.69
CA TYR A 118 -24.15 -8.42 -11.98
C TYR A 118 -22.74 -8.52 -12.58
N GLY A 119 -22.64 -8.44 -13.90
CA GLY A 119 -21.34 -8.48 -14.56
C GLY A 119 -20.43 -7.33 -14.15
N ALA A 120 -20.96 -6.10 -14.09
CA ALA A 120 -20.21 -4.94 -13.63
C ALA A 120 -19.81 -5.05 -12.16
N ILE A 121 -20.74 -5.51 -11.30
CA ILE A 121 -20.47 -5.71 -9.87
C ILE A 121 -19.32 -6.71 -9.64
N ILE A 122 -19.36 -7.87 -10.29
CA ILE A 122 -18.33 -8.90 -10.13
C ILE A 122 -16.99 -8.43 -10.70
N ARG A 123 -16.99 -7.66 -11.77
CA ARG A 123 -15.77 -7.06 -12.32
C ARG A 123 -15.09 -6.09 -11.34
N VAL A 124 -15.88 -5.24 -10.67
CA VAL A 124 -15.35 -4.34 -9.63
C VAL A 124 -14.79 -5.13 -8.46
N ASP A 125 -15.39 -6.24 -8.05
CA ASP A 125 -14.84 -7.13 -7.01
C ASP A 125 -13.50 -7.72 -7.45
N GLU A 126 -13.35 -8.15 -8.69
CA GLU A 126 -12.08 -8.64 -9.23
C GLU A 126 -11.01 -7.55 -9.19
N GLU A 127 -11.32 -6.35 -9.67
CA GLU A 127 -10.41 -5.20 -9.66
C GLU A 127 -9.97 -4.85 -8.22
N GLN A 128 -10.91 -4.84 -7.27
CA GLN A 128 -10.63 -4.63 -5.85
C GLN A 128 -9.60 -5.63 -5.34
N VAL A 129 -9.80 -6.92 -5.58
CA VAL A 129 -8.88 -7.98 -5.12
C VAL A 129 -7.49 -7.78 -5.74
N GLN A 130 -7.41 -7.42 -7.02
CA GLN A 130 -6.13 -7.18 -7.69
C GLN A 130 -5.37 -5.97 -7.12
N LEU A 131 -6.06 -4.93 -6.68
CA LEU A 131 -5.46 -3.77 -6.04
C LEU A 131 -5.08 -4.05 -4.58
N MET A 132 -6.00 -4.65 -3.82
CA MET A 132 -5.79 -4.90 -2.38
C MET A 132 -4.65 -5.89 -2.11
N LYS A 133 -4.49 -6.93 -2.94
CA LYS A 133 -3.35 -7.87 -2.80
C LYS A 133 -1.99 -7.21 -3.03
N ARG A 134 -1.96 -6.02 -3.63
CA ARG A 134 -0.76 -5.19 -3.83
C ARG A 134 -0.69 -4.00 -2.87
N ARG A 135 -1.42 -4.09 -1.74
CA ARG A 135 -1.49 -3.08 -0.68
C ARG A 135 -2.21 -1.77 -1.08
N GLY A 136 -3.00 -1.79 -2.14
CA GLY A 136 -3.89 -0.68 -2.49
C GLY A 136 -5.14 -0.69 -1.62
N GLY A 137 -5.50 0.44 -1.01
CA GLY A 137 -6.84 0.66 -0.45
C GLY A 137 -7.81 1.02 -1.58
N VAL A 138 -9.06 0.55 -1.50
CA VAL A 138 -10.03 0.74 -2.57
C VAL A 138 -11.29 1.39 -2.03
N GLY A 139 -11.76 2.45 -2.69
CA GLY A 139 -13.08 3.02 -2.57
C GLY A 139 -13.93 2.70 -3.81
N HIS A 140 -15.20 2.41 -3.60
CA HIS A 140 -16.13 2.10 -4.68
C HIS A 140 -17.10 3.26 -4.92
N ASP A 141 -17.30 3.62 -6.19
CA ASP A 141 -18.46 4.40 -6.59
C ASP A 141 -19.60 3.43 -6.97
N LEU A 142 -20.64 3.42 -6.15
CA LEU A 142 -21.81 2.55 -6.29
C LEU A 142 -23.07 3.33 -6.67
N SER A 143 -22.93 4.59 -7.07
CA SER A 143 -24.02 5.53 -7.29
C SER A 143 -24.98 5.08 -8.40
N GLU A 144 -24.52 4.28 -9.35
CA GLU A 144 -25.31 3.84 -10.50
C GLU A 144 -26.12 2.56 -10.24
N LEU A 145 -25.93 1.90 -9.09
CA LEU A 145 -26.74 0.74 -8.74
C LEU A 145 -28.17 1.14 -8.38
N ARG A 146 -29.14 0.43 -8.97
CA ARG A 146 -30.57 0.65 -8.69
C ARG A 146 -30.91 0.37 -7.22
N PRO A 147 -31.85 1.12 -6.64
CA PRO A 147 -32.23 0.92 -5.23
C PRO A 147 -33.00 -0.39 -5.01
N THR A 148 -33.12 -0.78 -3.76
CA THR A 148 -33.95 -1.90 -3.32
C THR A 148 -35.41 -1.71 -3.77
N GLY A 149 -36.04 -2.78 -4.23
CA GLY A 149 -37.44 -2.78 -4.66
C GLY A 149 -37.68 -2.31 -6.11
N THR A 150 -36.65 -1.85 -6.80
CA THR A 150 -36.74 -1.51 -8.23
C THR A 150 -37.15 -2.77 -9.03
N PRO A 151 -38.17 -2.74 -9.91
CA PRO A 151 -38.53 -3.87 -10.75
C PRO A 151 -37.36 -4.32 -11.66
N VAL A 152 -37.18 -5.63 -11.79
CA VAL A 152 -36.20 -6.24 -12.71
C VAL A 152 -36.86 -7.27 -13.61
N LEU A 153 -36.35 -7.42 -14.84
CA LEU A 153 -36.91 -8.30 -15.86
C LEU A 153 -36.39 -9.75 -15.76
N ASN A 154 -36.15 -10.24 -14.55
CA ASN A 154 -35.71 -11.61 -14.31
C ASN A 154 -36.57 -12.27 -13.21
N SER A 155 -36.24 -13.52 -12.87
CA SER A 155 -36.98 -14.31 -11.88
C SER A 155 -36.99 -13.74 -10.46
N ALA A 156 -36.07 -12.78 -10.15
CA ALA A 156 -36.05 -12.12 -8.85
C ALA A 156 -37.13 -11.07 -8.67
N LEU A 157 -37.76 -10.60 -9.76
CA LEU A 157 -38.82 -9.61 -9.84
C LEU A 157 -38.43 -8.21 -9.31
N THR A 158 -37.68 -8.12 -8.25
CA THR A 158 -37.22 -6.86 -7.63
C THR A 158 -35.73 -6.90 -7.26
N SER A 159 -35.11 -5.73 -7.29
CA SER A 159 -33.69 -5.54 -6.86
C SER A 159 -33.59 -5.65 -5.34
N THR A 160 -32.50 -6.27 -4.86
CA THR A 160 -32.14 -6.26 -3.45
C THR A 160 -31.39 -4.98 -3.05
N GLY A 161 -31.02 -4.14 -4.00
CA GLY A 161 -30.27 -2.92 -3.79
C GLY A 161 -28.77 -3.18 -3.55
N ILE A 162 -28.10 -2.19 -3.00
CA ILE A 162 -26.63 -2.13 -2.86
C ILE A 162 -26.09 -2.98 -1.67
N VAL A 163 -26.83 -3.05 -0.55
CA VAL A 163 -26.34 -3.61 0.70
C VAL A 163 -25.79 -5.04 0.57
N PRO A 164 -26.47 -6.00 -0.09
CA PRO A 164 -25.94 -7.35 -0.23
C PRO A 164 -24.61 -7.44 -1.02
N PHE A 165 -24.32 -6.41 -1.84
CA PHE A 165 -23.06 -6.35 -2.58
C PHE A 165 -21.91 -5.73 -1.76
N MET A 166 -22.22 -4.95 -0.74
CA MET A 166 -21.25 -4.40 0.20
C MET A 166 -20.84 -5.38 1.30
N GLU A 167 -21.67 -6.39 1.59
CA GLU A 167 -21.49 -7.37 2.66
C GLU A 167 -20.75 -8.64 2.21
N ARG A 168 -20.33 -8.74 0.94
CA ARG A 168 -19.61 -9.91 0.37
C ARG A 168 -18.14 -9.97 0.75
#